data_3390e50142e97f55a79d0a3f2ccd16dd
#
_entry.id   3390e50142e97f55a79d0a3f2ccd16dd
#
_cell.length_a   1.000
_cell.length_b   1.000
_cell.length_c   1.000
_cell.angle_alpha   90.00
_cell.angle_beta   90.00
_cell.angle_gamma   90.00
#
_symmetry.space_group_name_H-M   'P 1'
#
loop_
_entity.id
_entity.type
_entity.pdbx_description
1 polymer ?
#
loop_
_entity_poly.entity_id
_entity_poly.type
_entity_poly.pdbx_seq_one_letter_code
_entity_poly.pdbx_strand_id
1 'polypeptide(L)'
;MAKSYENAGVNLEAGYEVVRRIKSHVKSTSRPGVMGNIGAFGGMFDLASLGYKEPILVSGTDGVGTKLKLAFEMDKHDTIGIDAVAMCVNDVLAQGAEPLFFLDYVAVGHNEPAKIEAIVASVAEGCRQAGCALIGGETAEMPGMYGGGEYDIAGFTCGVVERAKLIDGTKVKVGDVLVGIASSGVHSNGFSLVRKIVSDNAFNLHEPHADLGEKPLGEVLLTPTRIYVKQVLEVIRECDVHGISHITGGGFDENIPRILSEGQGVEVTEGSWEILPVFHFLEKWGGVAHREMFNIFNMGIGMVIALDPAEADKAIEILSAAGEKASVIGRIVEGEGVTIK
;
A
#
# COMPACT_ATOMS: atom_id res chain seq x y z
N MET A 1 25.16 20.00 -25.85
CA MET A 1 24.60 18.77 -25.27
C MET A 1 25.35 17.56 -25.79
N ALA A 2 25.53 16.53 -24.97
CA ALA A 2 26.35 15.38 -25.31
C ALA A 2 25.61 14.44 -26.28
N LYS A 3 25.73 14.68 -27.59
CA LYS A 3 25.13 13.81 -28.64
C LYS A 3 25.47 12.33 -28.48
N SER A 4 26.59 12.03 -27.83
CA SER A 4 27.03 10.67 -27.52
C SER A 4 26.09 9.98 -26.52
N TYR A 5 25.47 10.71 -25.58
CA TYR A 5 24.54 10.19 -24.60
C TYR A 5 23.17 9.90 -25.23
N GLU A 6 22.71 10.78 -26.13
CA GLU A 6 21.48 10.54 -26.93
C GLU A 6 21.63 9.31 -27.82
N ASN A 7 22.79 9.13 -28.43
CA ASN A 7 23.13 7.94 -29.25
C ASN A 7 23.20 6.65 -28.42
N ALA A 8 23.37 6.76 -27.09
CA ALA A 8 23.34 5.65 -26.16
C ALA A 8 21.94 5.39 -25.58
N GLY A 9 20.92 6.15 -26.04
CA GLY A 9 19.51 5.95 -25.65
C GLY A 9 19.06 6.75 -24.41
N VAL A 10 19.87 7.72 -23.92
CA VAL A 10 19.53 8.54 -22.74
C VAL A 10 19.17 9.96 -23.16
N ASN A 11 17.96 10.42 -22.82
CA ASN A 11 17.47 11.76 -23.17
C ASN A 11 17.52 12.71 -21.96
N LEU A 12 18.59 13.52 -21.87
CA LEU A 12 18.79 14.49 -20.80
C LEU A 12 17.72 15.59 -20.76
N GLU A 13 17.23 16.06 -21.92
CA GLU A 13 16.21 17.10 -21.98
C GLU A 13 14.87 16.58 -21.43
N ALA A 14 14.52 15.34 -21.73
CA ALA A 14 13.35 14.69 -21.13
C ALA A 14 13.47 14.63 -19.60
N GLY A 15 14.66 14.33 -19.06
CA GLY A 15 14.92 14.35 -17.63
C GLY A 15 14.68 15.74 -17.00
N TYR A 16 15.20 16.81 -17.63
CA TYR A 16 14.94 18.18 -17.16
C TYR A 16 13.45 18.57 -17.24
N GLU A 17 12.75 18.11 -18.26
CA GLU A 17 11.32 18.33 -18.40
C GLU A 17 10.53 17.62 -17.30
N VAL A 18 10.85 16.37 -16.97
CA VAL A 18 10.25 15.64 -15.83
C VAL A 18 10.39 16.46 -14.57
N VAL A 19 11.59 16.90 -14.22
CA VAL A 19 11.84 17.69 -13.01
C VAL A 19 10.99 18.98 -12.99
N ARG A 20 10.80 19.64 -14.14
CA ARG A 20 9.92 20.82 -14.21
C ARG A 20 8.46 20.49 -13.91
N ARG A 21 7.96 19.41 -14.49
CA ARG A 21 6.56 18.98 -14.38
C ARG A 21 6.19 18.52 -12.96
N ILE A 22 7.05 17.77 -12.31
CA ILE A 22 6.75 17.17 -10.99
C ILE A 22 6.81 18.16 -9.82
N LYS A 23 7.45 19.34 -9.97
CA LYS A 23 7.66 20.32 -8.88
C LYS A 23 6.37 20.68 -8.12
N SER A 24 5.27 20.91 -8.83
CA SER A 24 3.98 21.27 -8.21
C SER A 24 3.40 20.12 -7.42
N HIS A 25 3.50 18.91 -7.93
CA HIS A 25 3.03 17.69 -7.27
C HIS A 25 3.79 17.45 -5.97
N VAL A 26 5.12 17.50 -6.01
CA VAL A 26 5.97 17.37 -4.82
C VAL A 26 5.64 18.45 -3.79
N LYS A 27 5.57 19.73 -4.21
CA LYS A 27 5.23 20.84 -3.31
C LYS A 27 3.87 20.65 -2.62
N SER A 28 2.90 20.00 -3.27
CA SER A 28 1.57 19.77 -2.71
C SER A 28 1.56 18.81 -1.51
N THR A 29 2.64 18.06 -1.29
CA THR A 29 2.81 17.12 -0.17
C THR A 29 3.53 17.73 1.03
N SER A 30 3.93 19.00 0.96
CA SER A 30 4.71 19.67 2.00
C SER A 30 4.00 19.65 3.35
N ARG A 31 4.76 19.39 4.41
CA ARG A 31 4.29 19.37 5.80
C ARG A 31 5.34 19.98 6.74
N PRO A 32 4.98 20.25 8.01
CA PRO A 32 5.96 20.64 9.04
C PRO A 32 7.10 19.64 9.15
N GLY A 33 8.32 20.13 9.29
CA GLY A 33 9.54 19.34 9.31
C GLY A 33 10.27 19.26 7.98
N VAL A 34 9.62 19.45 6.84
CA VAL A 34 10.30 19.46 5.53
C VAL A 34 11.24 20.66 5.42
N MET A 35 12.50 20.41 5.05
CA MET A 35 13.51 21.43 4.85
C MET A 35 13.97 21.45 3.39
N GLY A 36 14.05 22.65 2.82
CA GLY A 36 14.52 22.84 1.46
C GLY A 36 13.49 22.53 0.37
N ASN A 37 13.97 22.31 -0.83
CA ASN A 37 13.17 21.98 -2.03
C ASN A 37 13.82 20.78 -2.75
N ILE A 38 13.05 20.13 -3.62
CA ILE A 38 13.61 19.08 -4.51
C ILE A 38 14.72 19.65 -5.43
N GLY A 39 15.70 18.78 -5.75
CA GLY A 39 16.85 19.12 -6.60
C GLY A 39 18.15 19.32 -5.82
N ALA A 40 18.15 19.17 -4.50
CA ALA A 40 19.36 18.98 -3.69
C ALA A 40 19.83 17.51 -3.76
N PHE A 41 21.02 17.22 -3.22
CA PHE A 41 21.55 15.83 -3.17
C PHE A 41 20.73 14.89 -2.31
N GLY A 42 19.96 15.39 -1.35
CA GLY A 42 19.12 14.59 -0.48
C GLY A 42 17.94 15.39 0.08
N GLY A 43 16.87 14.69 0.43
CA GLY A 43 15.75 15.25 1.16
C GLY A 43 16.11 15.45 2.64
N MET A 44 15.75 16.59 3.22
CA MET A 44 16.00 16.90 4.61
C MET A 44 14.70 17.03 5.38
N PHE A 45 14.67 16.49 6.60
CA PHE A 45 13.52 16.57 7.49
C PHE A 45 13.95 16.89 8.92
N ASP A 46 13.40 17.94 9.48
CA ASP A 46 13.67 18.36 10.86
C ASP A 46 12.72 17.65 11.82
N LEU A 47 13.18 16.51 12.35
CA LEU A 47 12.42 15.73 13.34
C LEU A 47 12.21 16.48 14.65
N ALA A 48 13.18 17.32 15.05
CA ALA A 48 13.10 18.06 16.33
C ALA A 48 11.92 19.04 16.37
N SER A 49 11.51 19.55 15.20
CA SER A 49 10.36 20.46 15.08
C SER A 49 9.01 19.82 15.45
N LEU A 50 8.92 18.50 15.50
CA LEU A 50 7.68 17.75 15.81
C LEU A 50 7.48 17.49 17.30
N GLY A 51 8.49 17.74 18.15
CA GLY A 51 8.37 17.69 19.61
C GLY A 51 8.32 16.29 20.22
N TYR A 52 8.73 15.25 19.51
CA TYR A 52 8.91 13.89 20.06
C TYR A 52 9.98 13.90 21.16
N LYS A 53 9.75 13.18 22.26
CA LYS A 53 10.67 13.11 23.39
C LYS A 53 11.65 11.94 23.27
N GLU A 54 11.13 10.76 22.94
CA GLU A 54 11.89 9.53 22.72
C GLU A 54 11.50 8.92 21.36
N PRO A 55 11.84 9.59 20.23
CA PRO A 55 11.44 9.14 18.92
C PRO A 55 12.11 7.82 18.52
N ILE A 56 11.31 6.88 18.02
CA ILE A 56 11.78 5.71 17.27
C ILE A 56 11.43 5.95 15.80
N LEU A 57 12.42 5.83 14.92
CA LEU A 57 12.21 5.86 13.50
C LEU A 57 11.83 4.45 13.02
N VAL A 58 10.79 4.38 12.20
CA VAL A 58 10.33 3.17 11.55
C VAL A 58 10.40 3.41 10.04
N SER A 59 11.01 2.51 9.31
CA SER A 59 11.15 2.63 7.86
C SER A 59 10.59 1.41 7.15
N GLY A 60 10.04 1.65 5.96
CA GLY A 60 9.53 0.62 5.06
C GLY A 60 9.97 0.93 3.63
N THR A 61 10.23 -0.11 2.87
CA THR A 61 10.49 -0.04 1.43
C THR A 61 9.76 -1.16 0.73
N ASP A 62 9.11 -0.85 -0.37
CA ASP A 62 8.39 -1.82 -1.19
C ASP A 62 8.22 -1.29 -2.62
N GLY A 63 7.82 -2.17 -3.52
CA GLY A 63 7.44 -1.83 -4.89
C GLY A 63 5.98 -2.12 -5.16
N VAL A 64 5.59 -2.07 -6.44
CA VAL A 64 4.24 -2.42 -6.88
C VAL A 64 4.15 -3.86 -7.40
N GLY A 65 5.27 -4.38 -7.88
CA GLY A 65 5.34 -5.73 -8.42
C GLY A 65 4.64 -5.89 -9.76
N THR A 66 4.15 -7.12 -10.02
CA THR A 66 3.65 -7.49 -11.36
C THR A 66 2.28 -6.89 -11.73
N LYS A 67 1.64 -6.13 -10.84
CA LYS A 67 0.50 -5.25 -11.15
C LYS A 67 0.88 -4.24 -12.26
N LEU A 68 2.14 -3.81 -12.31
CA LEU A 68 2.67 -2.93 -13.35
C LEU A 68 2.40 -3.45 -14.78
N LYS A 69 2.42 -4.77 -15.00
CA LYS A 69 2.14 -5.35 -16.32
C LYS A 69 0.73 -5.04 -16.81
N LEU A 70 -0.25 -4.99 -15.89
CA LEU A 70 -1.61 -4.58 -16.24
C LEU A 70 -1.65 -3.06 -16.54
N ALA A 71 -0.91 -2.26 -15.79
CA ALA A 71 -0.80 -0.82 -16.06
C ALA A 71 -0.21 -0.54 -17.45
N PHE A 72 0.77 -1.33 -17.88
CA PHE A 72 1.35 -1.23 -19.23
C PHE A 72 0.33 -1.59 -20.30
N GLU A 73 -0.38 -2.71 -20.13
CA GLU A 73 -1.38 -3.19 -21.08
C GLU A 73 -2.59 -2.25 -21.19
N MET A 74 -3.00 -1.63 -20.09
CA MET A 74 -4.09 -0.65 -20.02
C MET A 74 -3.66 0.77 -20.39
N ASP A 75 -2.36 1.03 -20.59
CA ASP A 75 -1.76 2.38 -20.69
C ASP A 75 -2.26 3.33 -19.57
N LYS A 76 -2.34 2.79 -18.33
CA LYS A 76 -2.89 3.50 -17.16
C LYS A 76 -1.85 3.61 -16.06
N HIS A 77 -1.31 4.81 -15.88
CA HIS A 77 -0.15 5.09 -15.03
C HIS A 77 -0.45 6.07 -13.88
N ASP A 78 -1.65 6.63 -13.86
CA ASP A 78 -2.08 7.72 -12.98
C ASP A 78 -2.50 7.29 -11.57
N THR A 79 -2.47 5.99 -11.27
CA THR A 79 -2.84 5.44 -9.95
C THR A 79 -1.76 4.60 -9.31
N ILE A 80 -0.79 4.14 -10.11
CA ILE A 80 0.19 3.13 -9.66
C ILE A 80 1.14 3.64 -8.57
N GLY A 81 1.39 4.95 -8.52
CA GLY A 81 2.19 5.57 -7.45
C GLY A 81 1.49 5.54 -6.10
N ILE A 82 0.14 5.52 -6.07
CA ILE A 82 -0.61 5.32 -4.82
C ILE A 82 -0.31 3.94 -4.24
N ASP A 83 -0.23 2.91 -5.10
CA ASP A 83 0.14 1.55 -4.67
C ASP A 83 1.54 1.52 -4.03
N ALA A 84 2.54 2.15 -4.68
CA ALA A 84 3.90 2.20 -4.15
C ALA A 84 3.96 2.88 -2.77
N VAL A 85 3.24 3.99 -2.61
CA VAL A 85 3.15 4.69 -1.31
C VAL A 85 2.44 3.83 -0.28
N ALA A 86 1.27 3.27 -0.63
CA ALA A 86 0.44 2.49 0.28
C ALA A 86 1.19 1.30 0.87
N MET A 87 1.92 0.55 0.05
CA MET A 87 2.68 -0.62 0.49
C MET A 87 3.71 -0.24 1.55
N CYS A 88 4.39 0.90 1.40
CA CYS A 88 5.39 1.37 2.35
C CYS A 88 4.77 1.98 3.62
N VAL A 89 3.79 2.90 3.47
CA VAL A 89 3.28 3.66 4.62
C VAL A 89 2.36 2.84 5.52
N ASN A 90 1.63 1.86 4.97
CA ASN A 90 0.81 0.96 5.76
C ASN A 90 1.65 0.02 6.63
N ASP A 91 2.84 -0.40 6.16
CA ASP A 91 3.77 -1.21 6.96
C ASP A 91 4.37 -0.40 8.13
N VAL A 92 4.72 0.86 7.87
CA VAL A 92 5.20 1.77 8.93
C VAL A 92 4.08 2.03 9.95
N LEU A 93 2.85 2.22 9.49
CA LEU A 93 1.67 2.38 10.33
C LEU A 93 1.42 1.16 11.23
N ALA A 94 1.69 -0.05 10.73
CA ALA A 94 1.48 -1.29 11.49
C ALA A 94 2.28 -1.34 12.79
N GLN A 95 3.33 -0.52 12.92
CA GLN A 95 4.09 -0.34 14.16
C GLN A 95 3.68 0.92 14.96
N GLY A 96 2.53 1.52 14.64
CA GLY A 96 2.03 2.72 15.30
C GLY A 96 2.73 4.01 14.89
N ALA A 97 3.59 3.97 13.87
CA ALA A 97 4.38 5.12 13.44
C ALA A 97 3.61 5.99 12.43
N GLU A 98 3.75 7.31 12.60
CA GLU A 98 3.29 8.31 11.64
C GLU A 98 4.32 8.43 10.51
N PRO A 99 3.98 8.16 9.24
CA PRO A 99 4.86 8.41 8.11
C PRO A 99 5.21 9.89 7.98
N LEU A 100 6.50 10.21 7.91
CA LEU A 100 7.01 11.58 7.84
C LEU A 100 7.27 12.00 6.40
N PHE A 101 8.01 11.17 5.68
CA PHE A 101 8.40 11.45 4.30
C PHE A 101 8.52 10.17 3.48
N PHE A 102 8.48 10.38 2.18
CA PHE A 102 8.57 9.35 1.16
C PHE A 102 9.64 9.72 0.12
N LEU A 103 10.32 8.72 -0.41
CA LEU A 103 11.21 8.79 -1.56
C LEU A 103 10.77 7.73 -2.57
N ASP A 104 10.78 8.06 -3.86
CA ASP A 104 10.50 7.11 -4.93
C ASP A 104 11.76 6.81 -5.76
N TYR A 105 11.82 5.63 -6.33
CA TYR A 105 12.76 5.25 -7.38
C TYR A 105 11.96 4.74 -8.58
N VAL A 106 12.04 5.44 -9.70
CA VAL A 106 11.37 5.08 -10.95
C VAL A 106 12.42 4.75 -12.01
N ALA A 107 12.54 3.46 -12.34
CA ALA A 107 13.44 2.99 -13.40
C ALA A 107 12.64 2.74 -14.68
N VAL A 108 13.01 3.40 -15.79
CA VAL A 108 12.25 3.34 -17.04
C VAL A 108 13.11 2.87 -18.20
N GLY A 109 12.52 2.16 -19.16
CA GLY A 109 13.20 1.79 -20.40
C GLY A 109 13.42 2.98 -21.32
N HIS A 110 12.45 3.91 -21.35
CA HIS A 110 12.54 5.18 -22.08
C HIS A 110 11.84 6.29 -21.28
N ASN A 111 12.47 7.46 -21.21
CA ASN A 111 11.97 8.59 -20.45
C ASN A 111 10.89 9.35 -21.22
N GLU A 112 9.62 9.10 -20.90
CA GLU A 112 8.45 9.80 -21.40
C GLU A 112 7.94 10.79 -20.35
N PRO A 113 8.20 12.11 -20.46
CA PRO A 113 7.91 13.07 -19.39
C PRO A 113 6.46 13.09 -18.92
N ALA A 114 5.49 12.92 -19.82
CA ALA A 114 4.08 12.90 -19.46
C ALA A 114 3.71 11.64 -18.63
N LYS A 115 4.25 10.48 -18.96
CA LYS A 115 4.04 9.23 -18.24
C LYS A 115 4.64 9.31 -16.83
N ILE A 116 5.89 9.79 -16.74
CA ILE A 116 6.57 9.94 -15.44
C ILE A 116 5.85 10.99 -14.58
N GLU A 117 5.38 12.09 -15.16
CA GLU A 117 4.56 13.06 -14.44
C GLU A 117 3.30 12.40 -13.85
N ALA A 118 2.58 11.58 -14.62
CA ALA A 118 1.40 10.86 -14.14
C ALA A 118 1.74 9.91 -12.97
N ILE A 119 2.84 9.17 -13.07
CA ILE A 119 3.33 8.28 -12.01
C ILE A 119 3.64 9.09 -10.75
N VAL A 120 4.48 10.14 -10.85
CA VAL A 120 4.88 10.95 -9.68
C VAL A 120 3.70 11.75 -9.11
N ALA A 121 2.76 12.20 -9.94
CA ALA A 121 1.52 12.81 -9.47
C ALA A 121 0.70 11.85 -8.60
N SER A 122 0.64 10.57 -8.99
CA SER A 122 -0.04 9.54 -8.18
C SER A 122 0.75 9.16 -6.92
N VAL A 123 2.08 9.21 -6.93
CA VAL A 123 2.91 9.12 -5.70
C VAL A 123 2.58 10.27 -4.76
N ALA A 124 2.55 11.51 -5.28
CA ALA A 124 2.20 12.68 -4.48
C ALA A 124 0.78 12.60 -3.90
N GLU A 125 -0.16 12.03 -4.65
CA GLU A 125 -1.52 11.77 -4.15
C GLU A 125 -1.49 10.76 -3.00
N GLY A 126 -0.79 9.64 -3.13
CA GLY A 126 -0.59 8.68 -2.04
C GLY A 126 0.04 9.33 -0.80
N CYS A 127 1.06 10.18 -0.99
CA CYS A 127 1.68 10.95 0.10
C CYS A 127 0.67 11.89 0.80
N ARG A 128 -0.20 12.58 0.05
CA ARG A 128 -1.26 13.43 0.64
C ARG A 128 -2.27 12.61 1.45
N GLN A 129 -2.66 11.43 0.95
CA GLN A 129 -3.54 10.53 1.68
C GLN A 129 -2.88 10.06 2.98
N ALA A 130 -1.61 9.67 2.94
CA ALA A 130 -0.84 9.26 4.11
C ALA A 130 -0.49 10.41 5.06
N GLY A 131 -0.50 11.66 4.58
CA GLY A 131 -0.06 12.83 5.35
C GLY A 131 1.47 12.95 5.45
N CYS A 132 2.23 12.26 4.61
CA CYS A 132 3.69 12.36 4.51
C CYS A 132 4.12 13.25 3.34
N ALA A 133 5.37 13.69 3.34
CA ALA A 133 5.92 14.53 2.29
C ALA A 133 6.77 13.74 1.30
N LEU A 134 6.56 13.92 0.01
CA LEU A 134 7.49 13.49 -1.01
C LEU A 134 8.67 14.49 -1.03
N ILE A 135 9.82 14.11 -0.48
CA ILE A 135 10.96 15.03 -0.28
C ILE A 135 12.11 14.81 -1.24
N GLY A 136 12.04 13.78 -2.08
CA GLY A 136 13.07 13.43 -3.06
C GLY A 136 12.69 12.15 -3.77
N GLY A 137 13.55 11.71 -4.65
CA GLY A 137 13.41 10.50 -5.43
C GLY A 137 14.42 10.49 -6.58
N GLU A 138 14.36 9.45 -7.40
CA GLU A 138 15.21 9.27 -8.57
C GLU A 138 14.40 8.75 -9.75
N THR A 139 14.64 9.28 -10.94
CA THR A 139 14.15 8.72 -12.19
C THR A 139 15.34 8.33 -13.05
N ALA A 140 15.51 7.03 -13.28
CA ALA A 140 16.63 6.46 -14.03
C ALA A 140 16.16 5.93 -15.39
N GLU A 141 16.68 6.48 -16.49
CA GLU A 141 16.50 5.90 -17.82
C GLU A 141 17.53 4.79 -18.02
N MET A 142 17.05 3.57 -18.25
CA MET A 142 17.85 2.34 -18.28
C MET A 142 17.56 1.54 -19.56
N PRO A 143 18.00 2.05 -20.71
CA PRO A 143 17.78 1.40 -22.00
C PRO A 143 18.41 0.01 -22.03
N GLY A 144 17.63 -1.00 -22.47
CA GLY A 144 18.06 -2.39 -22.53
C GLY A 144 17.85 -3.21 -21.26
N MET A 145 17.52 -2.58 -20.11
CA MET A 145 17.07 -3.29 -18.90
C MET A 145 15.55 -3.43 -18.86
N TYR A 146 14.85 -2.39 -19.29
CA TYR A 146 13.38 -2.37 -19.40
C TYR A 146 12.99 -2.20 -20.86
N GLY A 147 11.84 -2.73 -21.27
CA GLY A 147 11.24 -2.45 -22.58
C GLY A 147 10.90 -0.96 -22.72
N GLY A 148 10.75 -0.47 -23.96
CA GLY A 148 10.59 0.97 -24.23
C GLY A 148 9.41 1.61 -23.49
N GLY A 149 8.33 0.87 -23.23
CA GLY A 149 7.15 1.36 -22.48
C GLY A 149 7.09 0.89 -21.03
N GLU A 150 8.04 0.09 -20.59
CA GLU A 150 8.07 -0.53 -19.27
C GLU A 150 8.85 0.28 -18.25
N TYR A 151 8.49 0.14 -16.98
CA TYR A 151 9.18 0.74 -15.86
C TYR A 151 9.02 -0.13 -14.61
N ASP A 152 9.85 0.15 -13.62
CA ASP A 152 9.65 -0.32 -12.25
C ASP A 152 9.58 0.89 -11.31
N ILE A 153 8.85 0.73 -10.21
CA ILE A 153 8.72 1.75 -9.18
C ILE A 153 8.85 1.11 -7.80
N ALA A 154 9.72 1.67 -7.00
CA ALA A 154 9.87 1.35 -5.60
C ALA A 154 9.78 2.61 -4.74
N GLY A 155 9.33 2.45 -3.52
CA GLY A 155 9.24 3.50 -2.53
C GLY A 155 10.05 3.20 -1.28
N PHE A 156 10.41 4.27 -0.58
CA PHE A 156 10.95 4.23 0.77
C PHE A 156 10.23 5.28 1.59
N THR A 157 9.75 4.88 2.76
CA THR A 157 9.18 5.81 3.74
C THR A 157 9.92 5.71 5.07
N CYS A 158 10.00 6.83 5.77
CA CYS A 158 10.42 6.88 7.15
C CYS A 158 9.29 7.53 7.97
N GLY A 159 8.89 6.86 9.02
CA GLY A 159 7.93 7.33 10.01
C GLY A 159 8.56 7.46 11.39
N VAL A 160 7.79 7.97 12.33
CA VAL A 160 8.20 8.15 13.72
C VAL A 160 7.10 7.73 14.66
N VAL A 161 7.48 7.14 15.76
CA VAL A 161 6.59 6.84 16.89
C VAL A 161 7.28 7.19 18.20
N GLU A 162 6.53 7.70 19.18
CA GLU A 162 7.04 7.83 20.55
C GLU A 162 7.27 6.45 21.13
N ARG A 163 8.42 6.20 21.77
CA ARG A 163 8.81 4.88 22.32
C ARG A 163 7.69 4.21 23.12
N ALA A 164 7.01 4.97 23.96
CA ALA A 164 5.92 4.47 24.79
C ALA A 164 4.65 4.08 24.02
N LYS A 165 4.56 4.43 22.71
CA LYS A 165 3.43 4.15 21.84
C LYS A 165 3.75 3.18 20.70
N LEU A 166 4.95 2.58 20.74
CA LEU A 166 5.33 1.57 19.76
C LEU A 166 4.37 0.37 19.84
N ILE A 167 3.87 -0.04 18.68
CA ILE A 167 3.02 -1.23 18.54
C ILE A 167 3.90 -2.33 17.96
N ASP A 168 4.22 -3.33 18.77
CA ASP A 168 5.12 -4.44 18.43
C ASP A 168 4.49 -5.84 18.67
N GLY A 169 3.17 -5.86 18.96
CA GLY A 169 2.43 -7.09 19.22
C GLY A 169 2.56 -7.62 20.66
N THR A 170 3.47 -7.10 21.48
CA THR A 170 3.70 -7.61 22.86
C THR A 170 2.49 -7.45 23.79
N LYS A 171 1.57 -6.56 23.46
CA LYS A 171 0.31 -6.38 24.21
C LYS A 171 -0.80 -7.33 23.77
N VAL A 172 -0.66 -8.01 22.62
CA VAL A 172 -1.69 -8.92 22.11
C VAL A 172 -1.88 -10.09 23.05
N LYS A 173 -3.12 -10.38 23.40
CA LYS A 173 -3.49 -11.42 24.36
C LYS A 173 -4.70 -12.24 23.86
N VAL A 174 -4.79 -13.48 24.35
CA VAL A 174 -5.98 -14.32 24.14
C VAL A 174 -7.21 -13.58 24.68
N GLY A 175 -8.27 -13.54 23.86
CA GLY A 175 -9.50 -12.82 24.13
C GLY A 175 -9.59 -11.45 23.45
N ASP A 176 -8.49 -10.90 22.92
CA ASP A 176 -8.56 -9.71 22.06
C ASP A 176 -9.38 -10.01 20.80
N VAL A 177 -10.09 -9.01 20.33
CA VAL A 177 -10.82 -9.09 19.06
C VAL A 177 -10.00 -8.47 17.93
N LEU A 178 -10.30 -8.92 16.72
CA LEU A 178 -9.72 -8.40 15.49
C LEU A 178 -10.74 -7.52 14.76
N VAL A 179 -10.48 -6.23 14.68
CA VAL A 179 -11.22 -5.30 13.83
C VAL A 179 -10.55 -5.26 12.46
N GLY A 180 -11.26 -5.77 11.45
CA GLY A 180 -10.83 -5.71 10.05
C GLY A 180 -11.32 -4.44 9.39
N ILE A 181 -10.45 -3.80 8.59
CA ILE A 181 -10.76 -2.61 7.79
C ILE A 181 -10.76 -3.03 6.32
N ALA A 182 -11.84 -2.68 5.61
CA ALA A 182 -12.06 -3.10 4.24
C ALA A 182 -10.93 -2.68 3.29
N SER A 183 -10.57 -3.58 2.37
CA SER A 183 -9.72 -3.26 1.23
C SER A 183 -10.51 -2.56 0.12
N SER A 184 -9.81 -1.96 -0.82
CA SER A 184 -10.39 -1.37 -2.03
C SER A 184 -10.49 -2.35 -3.19
N GLY A 185 -9.89 -3.54 -3.06
CA GLY A 185 -9.76 -4.56 -4.09
C GLY A 185 -8.56 -5.46 -3.79
N VAL A 186 -7.92 -5.94 -4.85
CA VAL A 186 -6.77 -6.87 -4.75
C VAL A 186 -5.55 -6.21 -4.10
N HIS A 187 -5.49 -4.88 -4.09
CA HIS A 187 -4.33 -4.07 -3.69
C HIS A 187 -3.15 -4.29 -4.64
N SER A 188 -1.96 -4.66 -4.12
CA SER A 188 -0.75 -4.84 -4.93
C SER A 188 -0.15 -6.25 -4.81
N ASN A 189 -0.89 -7.22 -4.26
CA ASN A 189 -0.40 -8.57 -4.02
C ASN A 189 -1.18 -9.61 -4.83
N GLY A 190 -0.55 -10.75 -5.13
CA GLY A 190 -1.19 -11.84 -5.88
C GLY A 190 -1.28 -11.62 -7.39
N PHE A 191 -0.70 -10.55 -7.95
CA PHE A 191 -0.86 -10.18 -9.36
C PHE A 191 -0.21 -11.14 -10.36
N SER A 192 0.73 -11.97 -9.97
CA SER A 192 1.23 -13.05 -10.83
C SER A 192 0.11 -14.07 -11.14
N LEU A 193 -0.69 -14.42 -10.13
CA LEU A 193 -1.86 -15.29 -10.29
C LEU A 193 -2.99 -14.56 -11.04
N VAL A 194 -3.30 -13.32 -10.69
CA VAL A 194 -4.31 -12.49 -11.39
C VAL A 194 -4.03 -12.46 -12.89
N ARG A 195 -2.80 -12.16 -13.30
CA ARG A 195 -2.38 -12.11 -14.70
C ARG A 195 -2.48 -13.47 -15.39
N LYS A 196 -2.11 -14.55 -14.67
CA LYS A 196 -2.28 -15.90 -15.18
C LYS A 196 -3.76 -16.22 -15.44
N ILE A 197 -4.65 -15.89 -14.51
CA ILE A 197 -6.11 -16.09 -14.66
C ILE A 197 -6.63 -15.31 -15.87
N VAL A 198 -6.27 -14.05 -16.03
CA VAL A 198 -6.66 -13.23 -17.18
C VAL A 198 -6.20 -13.84 -18.49
N SER A 199 -4.93 -14.28 -18.55
CA SER A 199 -4.33 -14.88 -19.76
C SER A 199 -4.94 -16.23 -20.10
N ASP A 200 -5.08 -17.14 -19.12
CA ASP A 200 -5.59 -18.50 -19.33
C ASP A 200 -7.04 -18.51 -19.82
N ASN A 201 -7.82 -17.51 -19.43
CA ASN A 201 -9.22 -17.37 -19.85
C ASN A 201 -9.40 -16.42 -21.05
N ALA A 202 -8.33 -15.88 -21.60
CA ALA A 202 -8.32 -14.93 -22.70
C ALA A 202 -9.25 -13.72 -22.46
N PHE A 203 -9.31 -13.21 -21.21
CA PHE A 203 -10.14 -12.05 -20.87
C PHE A 203 -9.55 -10.76 -21.47
N ASN A 204 -10.45 -9.91 -22.00
CA ASN A 204 -10.09 -8.59 -22.48
C ASN A 204 -10.13 -7.58 -21.33
N LEU A 205 -8.97 -6.99 -20.98
CA LEU A 205 -8.86 -6.02 -19.91
C LEU A 205 -9.63 -4.71 -20.17
N HIS A 206 -9.87 -4.39 -21.45
CA HIS A 206 -10.58 -3.17 -21.85
C HIS A 206 -12.11 -3.32 -21.85
N GLU A 207 -12.63 -4.50 -21.57
CA GLU A 207 -14.06 -4.78 -21.54
C GLU A 207 -14.56 -5.06 -20.13
N PRO A 208 -15.82 -4.71 -19.82
CA PRO A 208 -16.47 -5.12 -18.58
C PRO A 208 -16.65 -6.64 -18.54
N HIS A 209 -16.60 -7.20 -17.32
CA HIS A 209 -16.96 -8.60 -17.08
C HIS A 209 -18.26 -8.67 -16.25
N ALA A 210 -19.18 -9.53 -16.63
CA ALA A 210 -20.51 -9.63 -16.02
C ALA A 210 -20.49 -9.84 -14.49
N ASP A 211 -19.49 -10.56 -13.99
CA ASP A 211 -19.30 -10.80 -12.55
C ASP A 211 -18.80 -9.55 -11.77
N LEU A 212 -18.32 -8.49 -12.47
CA LEU A 212 -17.64 -7.33 -11.87
C LEU A 212 -18.34 -5.98 -12.15
N GLY A 213 -19.45 -5.99 -12.89
CA GLY A 213 -20.23 -4.81 -13.20
C GLY A 213 -19.79 -4.12 -14.50
N GLU A 214 -19.99 -2.80 -14.59
CA GLU A 214 -19.87 -2.05 -15.85
C GLU A 214 -18.46 -1.53 -16.17
N LYS A 215 -17.54 -1.57 -15.19
CA LYS A 215 -16.17 -1.08 -15.40
C LYS A 215 -15.35 -2.11 -16.17
N PRO A 216 -14.43 -1.66 -17.06
CA PRO A 216 -13.45 -2.54 -17.68
C PRO A 216 -12.71 -3.39 -16.64
N LEU A 217 -12.46 -4.66 -16.95
CA LEU A 217 -11.77 -5.60 -16.05
C LEU A 217 -10.43 -5.03 -15.57
N GLY A 218 -9.66 -4.44 -16.47
CA GLY A 218 -8.37 -3.83 -16.12
C GLY A 218 -8.50 -2.68 -15.12
N GLU A 219 -9.56 -1.88 -15.17
CA GLU A 219 -9.78 -0.82 -14.18
C GLU A 219 -10.15 -1.37 -12.80
N VAL A 220 -10.94 -2.44 -12.75
CA VAL A 220 -11.26 -3.12 -11.47
C VAL A 220 -9.99 -3.68 -10.84
N LEU A 221 -9.13 -4.34 -11.64
CA LEU A 221 -7.88 -4.93 -11.17
C LEU A 221 -6.82 -3.89 -10.81
N LEU A 222 -6.82 -2.72 -11.46
CA LEU A 222 -5.91 -1.61 -11.20
C LEU A 222 -6.39 -0.68 -10.07
N THR A 223 -7.52 -0.98 -9.41
CA THR A 223 -7.96 -0.21 -8.24
C THR A 223 -6.79 -0.03 -7.25
N PRO A 224 -6.44 1.21 -6.86
CA PRO A 224 -5.29 1.45 -5.99
C PRO A 224 -5.43 0.81 -4.61
N THR A 225 -4.30 0.44 -4.06
CA THR A 225 -4.18 0.01 -2.66
C THR A 225 -4.65 1.11 -1.71
N ARG A 226 -5.47 0.75 -0.74
CA ARG A 226 -5.98 1.68 0.26
C ARG A 226 -4.88 2.12 1.22
N ILE A 227 -4.85 3.41 1.54
CA ILE A 227 -3.96 3.99 2.55
C ILE A 227 -4.76 4.22 3.83
N TYR A 228 -4.35 3.57 4.92
CA TYR A 228 -5.07 3.53 6.19
C TYR A 228 -4.53 4.51 7.24
N VAL A 229 -3.49 5.28 6.90
CA VAL A 229 -2.66 6.02 7.88
C VAL A 229 -3.46 6.94 8.77
N LYS A 230 -4.21 7.89 8.21
CA LYS A 230 -4.90 8.92 9.01
C LYS A 230 -5.96 8.32 9.93
N GLN A 231 -6.72 7.38 9.40
CA GLN A 231 -7.84 6.75 10.09
C GLN A 231 -7.35 5.89 11.26
N VAL A 232 -6.31 5.08 11.02
CA VAL A 232 -5.76 4.19 12.05
C VAL A 232 -4.95 4.96 13.10
N LEU A 233 -4.24 6.03 12.72
CA LEU A 233 -3.60 6.92 13.70
C LEU A 233 -4.63 7.58 14.65
N GLU A 234 -5.86 7.84 14.18
CA GLU A 234 -6.93 8.32 15.04
C GLU A 234 -7.36 7.24 16.05
N VAL A 235 -7.51 5.99 15.59
CA VAL A 235 -7.79 4.85 16.49
C VAL A 235 -6.69 4.68 17.54
N ILE A 236 -5.40 4.77 17.13
CA ILE A 236 -4.24 4.67 18.05
C ILE A 236 -4.24 5.78 19.10
N ARG A 237 -4.76 6.97 18.76
CA ARG A 237 -4.85 8.07 19.73
C ARG A 237 -5.92 7.87 20.78
N GLU A 238 -7.02 7.23 20.40
CA GLU A 238 -8.25 7.14 21.19
C GLU A 238 -8.46 5.79 21.86
N CYS A 239 -7.82 4.73 21.37
CA CYS A 239 -7.96 3.36 21.86
C CYS A 239 -6.60 2.75 22.24
N ASP A 240 -6.59 1.78 23.16
CA ASP A 240 -5.39 0.99 23.44
C ASP A 240 -5.26 -0.13 22.41
N VAL A 241 -4.50 0.13 21.35
CA VAL A 241 -4.25 -0.82 20.27
C VAL A 241 -3.11 -1.75 20.67
N HIS A 242 -3.36 -3.07 20.62
CA HIS A 242 -2.40 -4.09 21.01
C HIS A 242 -1.53 -4.57 19.85
N GLY A 243 -2.08 -4.62 18.63
CA GLY A 243 -1.36 -5.04 17.42
C GLY A 243 -2.05 -4.55 16.16
N ILE A 244 -1.30 -4.38 15.09
CA ILE A 244 -1.80 -4.02 13.76
C ILE A 244 -1.13 -4.91 12.73
N SER A 245 -1.92 -5.47 11.80
CA SER A 245 -1.43 -6.28 10.70
C SER A 245 -1.89 -5.70 9.36
N HIS A 246 -0.95 -5.37 8.48
CA HIS A 246 -1.21 -5.03 7.07
C HIS A 246 -1.32 -6.32 6.27
N ILE A 247 -2.45 -6.55 5.61
CA ILE A 247 -2.71 -7.78 4.85
C ILE A 247 -2.16 -7.61 3.43
N THR A 248 -1.00 -8.22 3.19
CA THR A 248 -0.24 -8.20 1.94
C THR A 248 -0.09 -9.60 1.34
N GLY A 249 1.01 -9.89 0.65
CA GLY A 249 1.34 -11.23 0.15
C GLY A 249 1.36 -12.26 1.29
N GLY A 250 0.82 -13.45 1.02
CA GLY A 250 0.60 -14.47 2.05
C GLY A 250 -0.74 -14.32 2.80
N GLY A 251 -1.54 -13.28 2.48
CA GLY A 251 -2.90 -13.11 2.98
C GLY A 251 -3.01 -13.11 4.51
N PHE A 252 -4.06 -13.69 5.04
CA PHE A 252 -4.29 -13.77 6.48
C PHE A 252 -3.29 -14.68 7.18
N ASP A 253 -2.90 -15.77 6.52
CA ASP A 253 -2.07 -16.83 7.12
C ASP A 253 -0.66 -16.36 7.46
N GLU A 254 -0.07 -15.46 6.66
CA GLU A 254 1.30 -15.00 6.88
C GLU A 254 1.37 -13.62 7.56
N ASN A 255 0.31 -12.81 7.48
CA ASN A 255 0.38 -11.46 8.02
C ASN A 255 -0.19 -11.35 9.44
N ILE A 256 -1.34 -11.95 9.74
CA ILE A 256 -1.91 -11.86 11.09
C ILE A 256 -0.98 -12.49 12.16
N PRO A 257 -0.32 -13.64 11.92
CA PRO A 257 0.59 -14.20 12.91
C PRO A 257 1.79 -13.33 13.29
N ARG A 258 2.13 -12.32 12.49
CA ARG A 258 3.26 -11.42 12.82
C ARG A 258 3.04 -10.57 14.07
N ILE A 259 1.78 -10.42 14.50
CA ILE A 259 1.46 -9.69 15.73
C ILE A 259 1.21 -10.60 16.92
N LEU A 260 1.32 -11.92 16.76
CA LEU A 260 1.02 -12.91 17.79
C LEU A 260 2.29 -13.33 18.56
N SER A 261 2.09 -13.67 19.83
CA SER A 261 3.10 -14.35 20.64
C SER A 261 2.98 -15.87 20.50
N GLU A 262 4.00 -16.60 20.93
CA GLU A 262 3.99 -18.07 20.98
C GLU A 262 2.79 -18.60 21.78
N GLY A 263 2.09 -19.60 21.25
CA GLY A 263 0.90 -20.19 21.85
C GLY A 263 -0.39 -19.41 21.56
N GLN A 264 -0.34 -18.38 20.71
CA GLN A 264 -1.53 -17.66 20.24
C GLN A 264 -1.87 -18.04 18.80
N GLY A 265 -3.15 -18.20 18.53
CA GLY A 265 -3.72 -18.39 17.21
C GLY A 265 -4.89 -17.44 16.99
N VAL A 266 -5.49 -17.50 15.81
CA VAL A 266 -6.61 -16.64 15.42
C VAL A 266 -7.76 -17.46 14.89
N GLU A 267 -8.96 -17.15 15.36
CA GLU A 267 -10.21 -17.55 14.74
C GLU A 267 -10.83 -16.36 13.99
N VAL A 268 -10.95 -16.49 12.68
CA VAL A 268 -11.61 -15.52 11.80
C VAL A 268 -13.00 -16.04 11.44
N THR A 269 -14.02 -15.19 11.54
CA THR A 269 -15.40 -15.52 11.21
C THR A 269 -15.74 -15.02 9.82
N GLU A 270 -15.77 -15.92 8.84
CA GLU A 270 -16.19 -15.58 7.48
C GLU A 270 -17.66 -15.12 7.47
N GLY A 271 -17.97 -14.15 6.59
CA GLY A 271 -19.30 -13.53 6.55
C GLY A 271 -19.48 -12.36 7.51
N SER A 272 -18.49 -12.06 8.37
CA SER A 272 -18.53 -10.87 9.23
C SER A 272 -18.11 -9.57 8.51
N TRP A 273 -17.68 -9.66 7.27
CA TRP A 273 -17.39 -8.55 6.36
C TRP A 273 -17.80 -8.87 4.93
N GLU A 274 -17.80 -7.89 4.05
CA GLU A 274 -18.08 -8.05 2.63
C GLU A 274 -16.82 -8.51 1.88
N ILE A 275 -16.86 -9.70 1.29
CA ILE A 275 -15.86 -10.13 0.30
C ILE A 275 -16.23 -9.50 -1.05
N LEU A 276 -15.34 -8.68 -1.60
CA LEU A 276 -15.62 -7.95 -2.83
C LEU A 276 -15.76 -8.90 -4.04
N PRO A 277 -16.59 -8.55 -5.05
CA PRO A 277 -16.83 -9.38 -6.22
C PRO A 277 -15.57 -9.84 -6.96
N VAL A 278 -14.50 -9.04 -6.93
CA VAL A 278 -13.23 -9.38 -7.57
C VAL A 278 -12.59 -10.66 -7.02
N PHE A 279 -12.77 -10.96 -5.71
CA PHE A 279 -12.24 -12.18 -5.12
C PHE A 279 -13.03 -13.41 -5.54
N HIS A 280 -14.37 -13.32 -5.62
CA HIS A 280 -15.20 -14.38 -6.16
C HIS A 280 -14.91 -14.65 -7.66
N PHE A 281 -14.63 -13.56 -8.42
CA PHE A 281 -14.18 -13.69 -9.80
C PHE A 281 -12.86 -14.46 -9.90
N LEU A 282 -11.87 -14.08 -9.09
CA LEU A 282 -10.55 -14.73 -9.10
C LEU A 282 -10.61 -16.19 -8.65
N GLU A 283 -11.41 -16.50 -7.63
CA GLU A 283 -11.67 -17.86 -7.15
C GLU A 283 -12.29 -18.73 -8.27
N LYS A 284 -13.40 -18.25 -8.84
CA LYS A 284 -14.16 -18.96 -9.88
C LYS A 284 -13.31 -19.22 -11.12
N TRP A 285 -12.70 -18.20 -11.68
CA TRP A 285 -12.00 -18.30 -12.96
C TRP A 285 -10.56 -18.80 -12.82
N GLY A 286 -9.99 -18.69 -11.62
CA GLY A 286 -8.69 -19.28 -11.29
C GLY A 286 -8.78 -20.74 -10.88
N GLY A 287 -9.97 -21.24 -10.51
CA GLY A 287 -10.13 -22.58 -9.95
C GLY A 287 -9.35 -22.76 -8.64
N VAL A 288 -9.15 -21.67 -7.90
CA VAL A 288 -8.41 -21.67 -6.63
C VAL A 288 -9.32 -22.19 -5.52
N ALA A 289 -8.81 -23.05 -4.64
CA ALA A 289 -9.58 -23.52 -3.50
C ALA A 289 -9.92 -22.34 -2.56
N HIS A 290 -11.16 -22.28 -2.06
CA HIS A 290 -11.64 -21.16 -1.25
C HIS A 290 -10.70 -20.83 -0.07
N ARG A 291 -10.25 -21.84 0.66
CA ARG A 291 -9.31 -21.64 1.79
C ARG A 291 -7.95 -21.08 1.35
N GLU A 292 -7.49 -21.46 0.16
CA GLU A 292 -6.23 -20.98 -0.43
C GLU A 292 -6.31 -19.49 -0.82
N MET A 293 -7.51 -18.97 -1.15
CA MET A 293 -7.72 -17.56 -1.42
C MET A 293 -7.28 -16.67 -0.25
N PHE A 294 -7.49 -17.13 0.99
CA PHE A 294 -7.07 -16.40 2.22
C PHE A 294 -5.56 -16.42 2.47
N ASN A 295 -4.84 -17.31 1.79
CA ASN A 295 -3.36 -17.32 1.83
C ASN A 295 -2.74 -16.48 0.70
N ILE A 296 -3.48 -16.23 -0.39
CA ILE A 296 -2.96 -15.48 -1.54
C ILE A 296 -3.38 -14.01 -1.51
N PHE A 297 -4.65 -13.74 -1.16
CA PHE A 297 -5.29 -12.43 -1.27
C PHE A 297 -5.77 -11.90 0.08
N ASN A 298 -6.05 -10.60 0.11
CA ASN A 298 -6.59 -9.94 1.31
C ASN A 298 -8.09 -10.23 1.58
N MET A 299 -8.78 -10.88 0.67
CA MET A 299 -10.19 -11.28 0.75
C MET A 299 -11.16 -10.19 1.25
N GLY A 300 -10.87 -8.94 0.93
CA GLY A 300 -11.70 -7.78 1.30
C GLY A 300 -11.26 -7.05 2.57
N ILE A 301 -10.24 -7.52 3.27
CA ILE A 301 -9.65 -6.87 4.46
C ILE A 301 -8.19 -6.50 4.19
N GLY A 302 -7.88 -5.23 4.19
CA GLY A 302 -6.50 -4.77 3.93
C GLY A 302 -5.70 -4.46 5.20
N MET A 303 -6.38 -4.17 6.32
CA MET A 303 -5.74 -3.89 7.60
C MET A 303 -6.53 -4.53 8.73
N VAL A 304 -5.83 -5.06 9.73
CA VAL A 304 -6.43 -5.66 10.94
C VAL A 304 -5.86 -4.98 12.17
N ILE A 305 -6.71 -4.66 13.14
CA ILE A 305 -6.34 -4.08 14.43
C ILE A 305 -6.77 -5.06 15.52
N ALA A 306 -5.83 -5.46 16.40
CA ALA A 306 -6.09 -6.26 17.60
C ALA A 306 -6.22 -5.33 18.80
N LEU A 307 -7.29 -5.48 19.58
CA LEU A 307 -7.57 -4.68 20.78
C LEU A 307 -8.53 -5.39 21.74
N ASP A 308 -8.67 -4.84 22.94
CA ASP A 308 -9.62 -5.38 23.93
C ASP A 308 -11.07 -5.30 23.38
N PRO A 309 -11.91 -6.31 23.58
CA PRO A 309 -13.32 -6.28 23.15
C PRO A 309 -14.10 -5.04 23.56
N ALA A 310 -13.79 -4.44 24.70
CA ALA A 310 -14.44 -3.23 25.19
C ALA A 310 -14.13 -1.97 24.35
N GLU A 311 -13.05 -1.99 23.59
CA GLU A 311 -12.61 -0.88 22.71
C GLU A 311 -13.10 -1.03 21.26
N ALA A 312 -13.65 -2.21 20.89
CA ALA A 312 -13.98 -2.53 19.50
C ALA A 312 -15.01 -1.59 18.88
N ASP A 313 -16.12 -1.33 19.58
CA ASP A 313 -17.19 -0.46 19.08
C ASP A 313 -16.66 0.97 18.87
N LYS A 314 -15.86 1.50 19.80
CA LYS A 314 -15.24 2.81 19.70
C LYS A 314 -14.28 2.90 18.48
N ALA A 315 -13.45 1.89 18.27
CA ALA A 315 -12.56 1.82 17.13
C ALA A 315 -13.34 1.80 15.79
N ILE A 316 -14.41 1.01 15.71
CA ILE A 316 -15.29 0.95 14.54
C ILE A 316 -16.02 2.28 14.30
N GLU A 317 -16.48 2.96 15.34
CA GLU A 317 -17.10 4.29 15.22
C GLU A 317 -16.13 5.32 14.64
N ILE A 318 -14.88 5.36 15.13
CA ILE A 318 -13.83 6.25 14.61
C ILE A 318 -13.56 5.97 13.12
N LEU A 319 -13.36 4.70 12.76
CA LEU A 319 -13.12 4.29 11.39
C LEU A 319 -14.30 4.63 10.47
N SER A 320 -15.53 4.37 10.93
CA SER A 320 -16.75 4.69 10.16
C SER A 320 -16.95 6.18 9.96
N ALA A 321 -16.65 7.00 10.97
CA ALA A 321 -16.70 8.46 10.87
C ALA A 321 -15.67 9.00 9.86
N ALA A 322 -14.55 8.30 9.68
CA ALA A 322 -13.54 8.58 8.66
C ALA A 322 -13.88 7.98 7.27
N GLY A 323 -15.03 7.34 7.11
CA GLY A 323 -15.49 6.78 5.84
C GLY A 323 -14.99 5.36 5.55
N GLU A 324 -14.40 4.67 6.54
CA GLU A 324 -13.97 3.28 6.41
C GLU A 324 -15.12 2.32 6.72
N LYS A 325 -15.13 1.17 6.02
CA LYS A 325 -15.93 0.01 6.42
C LYS A 325 -15.08 -0.85 7.35
N ALA A 326 -15.49 -1.04 8.57
CA ALA A 326 -14.80 -1.86 9.55
C ALA A 326 -15.77 -2.72 10.34
N SER A 327 -15.34 -3.91 10.74
CA SER A 327 -16.13 -4.84 11.55
C SER A 327 -15.22 -5.73 12.39
N VAL A 328 -15.77 -6.33 13.45
CA VAL A 328 -15.09 -7.41 14.16
C VAL A 328 -15.10 -8.65 13.26
N ILE A 329 -13.91 -9.09 12.84
CA ILE A 329 -13.73 -10.22 11.92
C ILE A 329 -13.26 -11.50 12.61
N GLY A 330 -12.88 -11.44 13.87
CA GLY A 330 -12.35 -12.59 14.58
C GLY A 330 -11.81 -12.24 15.96
N ARG A 331 -11.07 -13.18 16.53
CA ARG A 331 -10.48 -13.05 17.87
C ARG A 331 -9.18 -13.83 18.01
N ILE A 332 -8.36 -13.42 18.97
CA ILE A 332 -7.18 -14.13 19.40
C ILE A 332 -7.59 -15.28 20.33
N VAL A 333 -7.07 -16.46 20.09
CA VAL A 333 -7.34 -17.69 20.84
C VAL A 333 -6.03 -18.37 21.27
N GLU A 334 -6.10 -19.33 22.20
CA GLU A 334 -5.01 -20.26 22.44
C GLU A 334 -4.83 -21.17 21.22
N GLY A 335 -3.59 -21.37 20.77
CA GLY A 335 -3.28 -22.21 19.61
C GLY A 335 -2.19 -21.64 18.72
N GLU A 336 -2.26 -21.94 17.45
CA GLU A 336 -1.31 -21.47 16.43
C GLU A 336 -2.02 -21.17 15.10
N GLY A 337 -1.47 -20.22 14.34
CA GLY A 337 -1.91 -19.92 12.98
C GLY A 337 -3.31 -19.29 12.88
N VAL A 338 -3.90 -19.37 11.69
CA VAL A 338 -5.19 -18.75 11.36
C VAL A 338 -6.20 -19.80 10.96
N THR A 339 -7.33 -19.85 11.67
CA THR A 339 -8.48 -20.69 11.36
C THR A 339 -9.62 -19.83 10.83
N ILE A 340 -10.11 -20.12 9.63
CA ILE A 340 -11.31 -19.48 9.05
C ILE A 340 -12.50 -20.37 9.37
N LYS A 341 -13.56 -19.79 9.98
CA LYS A 341 -14.81 -20.48 10.38
C LYS A 341 -16.01 -19.87 9.69
#